data_e04d0e410ef80802cf445932c94c0cbb
#
_entry.id   e04d0e410ef80802cf445932c94c0cbb
#
_cell.length_a   1.000
_cell.length_b   1.000
_cell.length_c   1.000
_cell.angle_alpha   90.00
_cell.angle_beta   90.00
_cell.angle_gamma   90.00
#
_symmetry.space_group_name_H-M   'P 1'
#
loop_
_entity.id
_entity.type
_entity.pdbx_description
1 polymer ?
#
loop_
_entity_poly.entity_id
_entity_poly.type
_entity_poly.pdbx_seq_one_letter_code
_entity_poly.pdbx_strand_id
1 'polypeptide(L)'
;MLDIVKFAESGQLFDNHYKLLRSLNTDGGTADVWLALDANTVKDRSRLDDAPHLSDDEVQELGLVVAIKIYRPKNALDIEGEQRFRDEYMIVFNCNHTNLLHPTNYSIFDEVPYLVLPYCRQGSSEKLIGKLKKDADIWKYIEDVASGLAYLHACTPPIIHQDIKPGNILIDDIFNYAITDFGISSKKGGKHGYYFDDENSGTLAYMAPERFLESTEPIPQSDIWAFGATLYELLTGNVPFGEDGGYAQAQQSVAMPDVPGVSADIQRLIHACLALNPEDRPTAEQLALSARQKQFPIKSRKPLYISLVVIALLLVGGLSFFLGGNNCWVSRLTSNICRVPIATATRP
;
A
#
# COMPACT_ATOMS: atom_id res chain seq x y z
N MET A 1 27.54 13.55 15.84
CA MET A 1 26.62 12.59 15.22
C MET A 1 26.78 11.27 15.97
N LEU A 2 25.69 10.69 16.47
CA LEU A 2 25.70 9.44 17.22
C LEU A 2 26.15 8.27 16.32
N ASP A 3 27.26 7.61 16.69
CA ASP A 3 27.68 6.35 16.07
C ASP A 3 26.94 5.21 16.78
N ILE A 4 25.83 4.79 16.21
CA ILE A 4 24.92 3.84 16.87
C ILE A 4 25.55 2.48 17.08
N VAL A 5 26.47 2.05 16.23
CA VAL A 5 27.19 0.77 16.37
C VAL A 5 28.11 0.83 17.60
N LYS A 6 28.95 1.87 17.68
CA LYS A 6 29.81 2.06 18.87
C LYS A 6 29.00 2.27 20.15
N PHE A 7 27.84 2.96 20.03
CA PHE A 7 26.94 3.13 21.16
C PHE A 7 26.41 1.78 21.65
N ALA A 8 25.93 0.91 20.77
CA ALA A 8 25.45 -0.42 21.13
C ALA A 8 26.59 -1.28 21.77
N GLU A 9 27.80 -1.21 21.21
CA GLU A 9 28.98 -1.91 21.75
C GLU A 9 29.40 -1.40 23.15
N SER A 10 29.09 -0.14 23.49
CA SER A 10 29.39 0.42 24.82
C SER A 10 28.60 -0.23 25.95
N GLY A 11 27.54 -0.97 25.62
CA GLY A 11 26.65 -1.60 26.58
C GLY A 11 25.69 -0.65 27.29
N GLN A 12 25.73 0.65 27.00
CA GLN A 12 24.83 1.63 27.60
C GLN A 12 23.38 1.46 27.10
N LEU A 13 22.45 1.93 27.92
CA LEU A 13 21.05 1.95 27.49
C LEU A 13 20.76 3.13 26.56
N PHE A 14 20.22 2.85 25.40
CA PHE A 14 19.75 3.86 24.46
C PHE A 14 18.54 4.58 25.08
N ASP A 15 18.61 5.92 25.11
CA ASP A 15 17.63 6.78 25.81
C ASP A 15 17.32 6.35 27.24
N ASN A 16 18.31 5.82 27.98
CA ASN A 16 18.18 5.27 29.33
C ASN A 16 17.10 4.18 29.48
N HIS A 17 16.64 3.60 28.37
CA HIS A 17 15.46 2.76 28.31
C HIS A 17 15.71 1.44 27.59
N TYR A 18 16.40 1.46 26.44
CA TYR A 18 16.50 0.31 25.56
C TYR A 18 17.93 -0.24 25.52
N LYS A 19 18.08 -1.55 25.72
CA LYS A 19 19.33 -2.27 25.44
C LYS A 19 19.35 -2.65 23.96
N LEU A 20 20.17 -2.02 23.16
CA LEU A 20 20.35 -2.39 21.75
C LEU A 20 21.07 -3.74 21.68
N LEU A 21 20.54 -4.67 20.88
CA LEU A 21 21.02 -6.06 20.80
C LEU A 21 21.78 -6.33 19.50
N ARG A 22 21.13 -6.10 18.36
CA ARG A 22 21.71 -6.29 17.02
C ARG A 22 20.97 -5.47 15.97
N SER A 23 21.65 -5.15 14.88
CA SER A 23 21.02 -4.53 13.71
C SER A 23 20.07 -5.53 13.03
N LEU A 24 18.94 -5.02 12.57
CA LEU A 24 17.93 -5.76 11.78
C LEU A 24 17.99 -5.45 10.29
N ASN A 25 18.58 -4.32 9.89
CA ASN A 25 18.82 -4.01 8.49
C ASN A 25 20.32 -4.20 8.15
N THR A 26 20.56 -4.71 6.95
CA THR A 26 21.92 -5.01 6.46
C THR A 26 22.47 -3.94 5.52
N ASP A 27 21.60 -3.05 4.97
CA ASP A 27 21.97 -2.14 3.90
C ASP A 27 21.50 -0.70 4.12
N GLY A 28 22.23 0.23 3.52
CA GLY A 28 22.21 1.68 3.71
C GLY A 28 20.89 2.38 3.38
N GLY A 29 19.92 2.33 4.29
CA GLY A 29 18.72 3.15 4.23
C GLY A 29 18.88 4.50 4.95
N THR A 30 17.78 5.28 4.99
CA THR A 30 17.71 6.55 5.73
C THR A 30 17.59 6.36 7.25
N ALA A 31 17.55 5.12 7.74
CA ALA A 31 17.47 4.78 9.15
C ALA A 31 18.17 3.47 9.46
N ASP A 32 18.67 3.36 10.69
CA ASP A 32 19.17 2.13 11.28
C ASP A 32 18.05 1.45 12.07
N VAL A 33 17.77 0.18 11.80
CA VAL A 33 16.78 -0.60 12.54
C VAL A 33 17.48 -1.60 13.45
N TRP A 34 17.18 -1.52 14.74
CA TRP A 34 17.81 -2.35 15.76
C TRP A 34 16.78 -3.16 16.53
N LEU A 35 17.11 -4.42 16.78
CA LEU A 35 16.45 -5.20 17.83
C LEU A 35 16.86 -4.65 19.17
N ALA A 36 15.91 -4.41 20.07
CA ALA A 36 16.19 -3.89 21.39
C ALA A 36 15.29 -4.53 22.44
N LEU A 37 15.82 -4.61 23.67
CA LEU A 37 15.09 -5.04 24.85
C LEU A 37 14.72 -3.81 25.69
N ASP A 38 13.42 -3.67 26.02
CA ASP A 38 12.95 -2.64 26.95
C ASP A 38 13.40 -2.98 28.37
N ALA A 39 14.43 -2.29 28.83
CA ALA A 39 15.04 -2.53 30.14
C ALA A 39 14.08 -2.30 31.32
N ASN A 40 12.99 -1.54 31.14
CA ASN A 40 12.00 -1.31 32.21
C ASN A 40 11.06 -2.49 32.37
N THR A 41 10.99 -3.39 31.40
CA THR A 41 10.19 -4.63 31.48
C THR A 41 10.98 -5.80 32.05
N VAL A 42 12.32 -5.67 32.17
CA VAL A 42 13.20 -6.74 32.65
C VAL A 42 13.12 -6.87 34.17
N LYS A 43 12.74 -8.05 34.65
CA LYS A 43 12.59 -8.33 36.06
C LYS A 43 13.96 -8.41 36.77
N ASP A 44 14.92 -9.08 36.13
CA ASP A 44 16.28 -9.24 36.69
C ASP A 44 17.27 -8.43 35.82
N ARG A 45 17.51 -7.19 36.24
CA ARG A 45 18.39 -6.26 35.51
C ARG A 45 19.86 -6.70 35.44
N SER A 46 20.30 -7.63 36.28
CA SER A 46 21.67 -8.17 36.21
C SER A 46 21.94 -8.94 34.92
N ARG A 47 20.89 -9.39 34.22
CA ARG A 47 20.96 -10.11 32.93
C ARG A 47 20.96 -9.20 31.70
N LEU A 48 20.86 -7.88 31.89
CA LEU A 48 20.83 -6.95 30.75
C LEU A 48 22.14 -6.95 29.93
N ASP A 49 23.27 -7.17 30.60
CA ASP A 49 24.56 -7.20 29.91
C ASP A 49 24.77 -8.49 29.13
N ASP A 50 24.09 -9.56 29.47
CA ASP A 50 24.13 -10.83 28.73
C ASP A 50 23.19 -10.80 27.50
N ALA A 51 22.18 -9.93 27.48
CA ALA A 51 21.11 -9.92 26.50
C ALA A 51 21.60 -9.88 25.02
N PRO A 52 22.68 -9.15 24.62
CA PRO A 52 23.19 -9.18 23.25
C PRO A 52 23.70 -10.54 22.78
N HIS A 53 23.97 -11.46 23.70
CA HIS A 53 24.55 -12.78 23.44
C HIS A 53 23.51 -13.91 23.50
N LEU A 54 22.26 -13.58 23.86
CA LEU A 54 21.18 -14.53 23.97
C LEU A 54 20.46 -14.71 22.61
N SER A 55 19.82 -15.87 22.47
CA SER A 55 18.89 -16.11 21.35
C SER A 55 17.63 -15.23 21.49
N ASP A 56 16.90 -15.04 20.39
CA ASP A 56 15.65 -14.26 20.39
C ASP A 56 14.62 -14.82 21.38
N ASP A 57 14.57 -16.16 21.59
CA ASP A 57 13.69 -16.79 22.57
C ASP A 57 14.07 -16.40 24.01
N GLU A 58 15.35 -16.50 24.32
CA GLU A 58 15.88 -16.18 25.65
C GLU A 58 15.71 -14.69 25.98
N VAL A 59 15.90 -13.81 24.98
CA VAL A 59 15.68 -12.36 25.18
C VAL A 59 14.21 -12.05 25.45
N GLN A 60 13.27 -12.70 24.77
CA GLN A 60 11.83 -12.53 25.02
C GLN A 60 11.41 -13.00 26.42
N GLU A 61 12.08 -14.00 26.96
CA GLU A 61 11.85 -14.42 28.37
C GLU A 61 12.34 -13.38 29.39
N LEU A 62 13.33 -12.54 29.02
CA LEU A 62 13.81 -11.47 29.90
C LEU A 62 12.84 -10.31 30.01
N GLY A 63 12.23 -9.89 28.89
CA GLY A 63 11.35 -8.72 28.84
C GLY A 63 10.79 -8.44 27.45
N LEU A 64 10.19 -7.27 27.31
CA LEU A 64 9.59 -6.84 26.06
C LEU A 64 10.67 -6.52 25.01
N VAL A 65 10.60 -7.21 23.89
CA VAL A 65 11.48 -6.99 22.72
C VAL A 65 10.78 -6.10 21.71
N VAL A 66 11.48 -5.10 21.22
CA VAL A 66 11.00 -4.09 20.27
C VAL A 66 11.99 -3.91 19.12
N ALA A 67 11.51 -3.36 18.01
CA ALA A 67 12.36 -2.81 16.95
C ALA A 67 12.48 -1.30 17.12
N ILE A 68 13.70 -0.76 17.06
CA ILE A 68 13.95 0.68 17.14
C ILE A 68 14.48 1.12 15.78
N LYS A 69 13.71 1.98 15.09
CA LYS A 69 14.12 2.64 13.85
C LYS A 69 14.69 3.99 14.18
N ILE A 70 16.02 4.15 14.01
CA ILE A 70 16.80 5.32 14.39
C ILE A 70 17.13 6.08 13.10
N TYR A 71 16.79 7.36 13.03
CA TYR A 71 17.09 8.17 11.87
C TYR A 71 18.59 8.28 11.63
N ARG A 72 19.01 8.15 10.36
CA ARG A 72 20.40 8.34 9.92
C ARG A 72 20.49 9.56 9.02
N PRO A 73 20.94 10.73 9.54
CA PRO A 73 21.06 11.92 8.74
C PRO A 73 22.19 11.78 7.68
N LYS A 74 21.94 12.25 6.47
CA LYS A 74 22.94 12.25 5.38
C LYS A 74 24.11 13.20 5.67
N ASN A 75 23.85 14.26 6.44
CA ASN A 75 24.85 15.25 6.89
C ASN A 75 24.34 15.95 8.17
N ALA A 76 25.17 16.77 8.79
CA ALA A 76 24.87 17.44 10.07
C ALA A 76 23.68 18.45 10.00
N LEU A 77 23.18 18.79 8.83
CA LEU A 77 22.08 19.75 8.60
C LEU A 77 20.96 19.14 7.75
N ASP A 78 20.71 17.84 7.84
CA ASP A 78 19.69 17.13 7.07
C ASP A 78 18.26 17.39 7.64
N ILE A 79 17.86 18.66 7.67
CA ILE A 79 16.56 19.10 8.17
C ILE A 79 15.40 18.47 7.38
N GLU A 80 15.57 18.30 6.07
CA GLU A 80 14.54 17.71 5.21
C GLU A 80 14.38 16.21 5.48
N GLY A 81 15.47 15.50 5.72
CA GLY A 81 15.43 14.08 6.07
C GLY A 81 14.80 13.84 7.43
N GLU A 82 15.15 14.66 8.45
CA GLU A 82 14.53 14.61 9.76
C GLU A 82 13.02 14.89 9.68
N GLN A 83 12.61 15.92 8.92
CA GLN A 83 11.22 16.25 8.75
C GLN A 83 10.44 15.09 8.06
N ARG A 84 11.03 14.46 7.04
CA ARG A 84 10.44 13.27 6.39
C ARG A 84 10.25 12.13 7.37
N PHE A 85 11.26 11.84 8.19
CA PHE A 85 11.17 10.80 9.21
C PHE A 85 10.05 11.07 10.23
N ARG A 86 9.90 12.34 10.64
CA ARG A 86 8.81 12.78 11.53
C ARG A 86 7.45 12.68 10.86
N ASP A 87 7.33 13.11 9.60
CA ASP A 87 6.09 13.06 8.83
C ASP A 87 5.64 11.60 8.61
N GLU A 88 6.57 10.66 8.38
CA GLU A 88 6.31 9.23 8.34
C GLU A 88 5.62 8.75 9.62
N TYR A 89 6.19 9.09 10.77
CA TYR A 89 5.57 8.77 12.06
C TYR A 89 4.17 9.35 12.20
N MET A 90 3.99 10.64 11.92
CA MET A 90 2.70 11.33 12.12
C MET A 90 1.58 10.76 11.26
N ILE A 91 1.90 10.19 10.11
CA ILE A 91 0.91 9.53 9.25
C ILE A 91 0.50 8.20 9.87
N VAL A 92 1.47 7.36 10.21
CA VAL A 92 1.22 6.01 10.72
C VAL A 92 0.63 6.04 12.13
N PHE A 93 1.03 7.00 12.94
CA PHE A 93 0.51 7.17 14.32
C PHE A 93 -1.01 7.26 14.39
N ASN A 94 -1.62 7.86 13.36
CA ASN A 94 -3.09 7.99 13.27
C ASN A 94 -3.76 6.81 12.56
N CYS A 95 -2.99 5.84 12.05
CA CYS A 95 -3.49 4.69 11.33
C CYS A 95 -3.59 3.49 12.27
N ASN A 96 -4.79 3.09 12.67
CA ASN A 96 -4.99 1.91 13.52
C ASN A 96 -5.64 0.79 12.70
N HIS A 97 -4.83 -0.14 12.19
CA HIS A 97 -5.31 -1.28 11.41
C HIS A 97 -4.39 -2.48 11.62
N THR A 98 -4.93 -3.69 11.75
CA THR A 98 -4.18 -4.93 12.01
C THR A 98 -3.07 -5.19 11.00
N ASN A 99 -3.29 -4.83 9.73
CA ASN A 99 -2.33 -5.06 8.64
C ASN A 99 -1.43 -3.84 8.34
N LEU A 100 -1.29 -2.93 9.32
CA LEU A 100 -0.33 -1.83 9.29
C LEU A 100 0.53 -1.90 10.55
N LEU A 101 1.86 -1.89 10.38
CA LEU A 101 2.75 -1.88 11.54
C LEU A 101 2.73 -0.50 12.20
N HIS A 102 2.15 -0.44 13.38
CA HIS A 102 1.94 0.80 14.11
C HIS A 102 3.09 1.07 15.10
N PRO A 103 3.80 2.23 15.01
CA PRO A 103 4.77 2.62 16.01
C PRO A 103 4.10 2.81 17.38
N THR A 104 4.73 2.29 18.42
CA THR A 104 4.26 2.43 19.79
C THR A 104 4.77 3.71 20.46
N ASN A 105 5.90 4.24 19.99
CA ASN A 105 6.48 5.48 20.50
C ASN A 105 7.34 6.19 19.46
N TYR A 106 7.44 7.52 19.62
CA TYR A 106 8.41 8.40 18.96
C TYR A 106 9.14 9.21 20.02
N SER A 107 10.46 9.29 19.92
CA SER A 107 11.27 10.11 20.83
C SER A 107 12.53 10.65 20.14
N ILE A 108 13.31 11.45 20.84
CA ILE A 108 14.57 12.02 20.35
C ILE A 108 15.64 11.71 21.42
N PHE A 109 16.73 11.10 20.99
CA PHE A 109 17.89 10.83 21.83
C PHE A 109 19.16 11.39 21.17
N ASP A 110 19.95 12.19 21.90
CA ASP A 110 21.17 12.84 21.41
C ASP A 110 20.91 13.59 20.08
N GLU A 111 19.82 14.37 20.01
CA GLU A 111 19.34 15.10 18.85
C GLU A 111 18.92 14.23 17.65
N VAL A 112 18.88 12.90 17.80
CA VAL A 112 18.48 11.95 16.75
C VAL A 112 17.09 11.40 17.04
N PRO A 113 16.11 11.60 16.13
CA PRO A 113 14.78 11.03 16.28
C PRO A 113 14.78 9.53 16.03
N TYR A 114 13.91 8.82 16.77
CA TYR A 114 13.71 7.39 16.62
C TYR A 114 12.27 6.98 16.84
N LEU A 115 11.91 5.83 16.27
CA LEU A 115 10.60 5.16 16.43
C LEU A 115 10.78 3.84 17.15
N VAL A 116 9.82 3.52 18.01
CA VAL A 116 9.69 2.20 18.60
C VAL A 116 8.55 1.46 17.93
N LEU A 117 8.83 0.28 17.42
CA LEU A 117 7.92 -0.56 16.65
C LEU A 117 7.78 -1.93 17.32
N PRO A 118 6.64 -2.61 17.20
CA PRO A 118 6.55 -4.02 17.54
C PRO A 118 7.61 -4.82 16.77
N TYR A 119 8.30 -5.72 17.47
CA TYR A 119 9.23 -6.63 16.79
C TYR A 119 8.47 -7.78 16.15
N CYS A 120 8.56 -7.89 14.83
CA CYS A 120 8.01 -9.00 14.06
C CYS A 120 9.07 -10.11 13.92
N ARG A 121 9.05 -11.09 14.80
CA ARG A 121 10.04 -12.17 14.85
C ARG A 121 10.15 -12.97 13.55
N GLN A 122 9.03 -13.09 12.85
CA GLN A 122 9.01 -13.80 11.57
C GLN A 122 9.70 -13.03 10.44
N GLY A 123 10.11 -11.77 10.66
CA GLY A 123 10.75 -10.93 9.66
C GLY A 123 9.81 -10.53 8.52
N SER A 124 10.37 -10.20 7.37
CA SER A 124 9.63 -9.78 6.19
C SER A 124 9.16 -10.94 5.31
N SER A 125 8.27 -10.64 4.39
CA SER A 125 7.80 -11.62 3.38
C SER A 125 8.85 -11.96 2.33
N GLU A 126 10.03 -11.33 2.33
CA GLU A 126 11.18 -11.72 1.47
C GLU A 126 11.54 -13.20 1.61
N LYS A 127 11.44 -13.75 2.82
CA LYS A 127 11.68 -15.19 3.04
C LYS A 127 10.73 -16.11 2.27
N LEU A 128 9.60 -15.57 1.77
CA LEU A 128 8.60 -16.30 0.98
C LEU A 128 8.82 -16.19 -0.52
N ILE A 129 9.81 -15.44 -1.00
CA ILE A 129 10.10 -15.28 -2.44
C ILE A 129 10.26 -16.65 -3.09
N GLY A 130 9.45 -16.92 -4.11
CA GLY A 130 9.38 -18.19 -4.84
C GLY A 130 8.81 -19.37 -4.04
N LYS A 131 8.34 -19.16 -2.80
CA LYS A 131 7.92 -20.23 -1.87
C LYS A 131 6.43 -20.21 -1.53
N LEU A 132 5.71 -19.13 -1.84
CA LEU A 132 4.27 -19.03 -1.58
C LEU A 132 3.53 -19.90 -2.62
N LYS A 133 3.01 -21.07 -2.22
CA LYS A 133 2.49 -22.08 -3.17
C LYS A 133 1.05 -22.53 -2.90
N LYS A 134 0.60 -22.47 -1.64
CA LYS A 134 -0.75 -22.95 -1.29
C LYS A 134 -1.77 -21.85 -1.51
N ASP A 135 -2.84 -22.13 -2.24
CA ASP A 135 -3.91 -21.17 -2.52
C ASP A 135 -4.44 -20.48 -1.25
N ALA A 136 -4.59 -21.21 -0.14
CA ALA A 136 -5.06 -20.64 1.11
C ALA A 136 -4.12 -19.57 1.67
N ASP A 137 -2.80 -19.81 1.61
CA ASP A 137 -1.78 -18.89 2.09
C ASP A 137 -1.67 -17.67 1.15
N ILE A 138 -1.83 -17.89 -0.17
CA ILE A 138 -1.85 -16.84 -1.18
C ILE A 138 -3.05 -15.91 -0.93
N TRP A 139 -4.26 -16.46 -0.74
CA TRP A 139 -5.45 -15.65 -0.47
C TRP A 139 -5.35 -14.90 0.84
N LYS A 140 -4.74 -15.51 1.89
CA LYS A 140 -4.49 -14.79 3.14
C LYS A 140 -3.53 -13.62 2.94
N TYR A 141 -2.43 -13.81 2.21
CA TYR A 141 -1.51 -12.74 1.88
C TYR A 141 -2.21 -11.58 1.16
N ILE A 142 -3.03 -11.93 0.14
CA ILE A 142 -3.80 -10.93 -0.61
C ILE A 142 -4.78 -10.19 0.32
N GLU A 143 -5.52 -10.91 1.17
CA GLU A 143 -6.48 -10.31 2.08
C GLU A 143 -5.83 -9.31 3.03
N ASP A 144 -4.76 -9.73 3.69
CA ASP A 144 -4.07 -8.93 4.71
C ASP A 144 -3.50 -7.65 4.09
N VAL A 145 -2.68 -7.78 3.04
CA VAL A 145 -2.03 -6.62 2.42
C VAL A 145 -3.05 -5.69 1.76
N ALA A 146 -4.02 -6.24 1.05
CA ALA A 146 -5.07 -5.44 0.42
C ALA A 146 -5.97 -4.74 1.46
N SER A 147 -6.21 -5.33 2.63
CA SER A 147 -6.95 -4.68 3.72
C SER A 147 -6.19 -3.49 4.30
N GLY A 148 -4.87 -3.63 4.50
CA GLY A 148 -4.00 -2.53 4.92
C GLY A 148 -3.99 -1.39 3.90
N LEU A 149 -3.80 -1.70 2.60
CA LEU A 149 -3.86 -0.71 1.53
C LEU A 149 -5.24 -0.05 1.41
N ALA A 150 -6.33 -0.79 1.56
CA ALA A 150 -7.68 -0.24 1.52
C ALA A 150 -7.90 0.78 2.62
N TYR A 151 -7.39 0.52 3.82
CA TYR A 151 -7.44 1.47 4.92
C TYR A 151 -6.69 2.77 4.59
N LEU A 152 -5.45 2.68 4.08
CA LEU A 152 -4.64 3.85 3.70
C LEU A 152 -5.29 4.66 2.58
N HIS A 153 -5.78 3.99 1.55
CA HIS A 153 -6.41 4.64 0.39
C HIS A 153 -7.76 5.28 0.72
N ALA A 154 -8.46 4.83 1.79
CA ALA A 154 -9.70 5.42 2.27
C ALA A 154 -9.51 6.66 3.16
N CYS A 155 -8.28 6.96 3.57
CA CYS A 155 -7.98 8.17 4.35
C CYS A 155 -8.28 9.44 3.54
N THR A 156 -8.47 10.55 4.24
CA THR A 156 -8.71 11.85 3.61
C THR A 156 -7.66 12.87 4.08
N PRO A 157 -6.71 13.30 3.22
CA PRO A 157 -6.47 12.80 1.86
C PRO A 157 -5.96 11.35 1.85
N PRO A 158 -6.09 10.62 0.71
CA PRO A 158 -5.55 9.26 0.59
C PRO A 158 -4.06 9.20 0.90
N ILE A 159 -3.66 8.16 1.62
CA ILE A 159 -2.26 7.86 1.90
C ILE A 159 -1.79 6.83 0.88
N ILE A 160 -0.78 7.18 0.10
CA ILE A 160 -0.17 6.31 -0.91
C ILE A 160 1.17 5.83 -0.36
N HIS A 161 1.35 4.52 -0.30
CA HIS A 161 2.54 3.93 0.32
C HIS A 161 3.83 4.14 -0.50
N GLN A 162 3.75 3.91 -1.81
CA GLN A 162 4.80 4.13 -2.82
C GLN A 162 6.00 3.17 -2.78
N ASP A 163 6.14 2.32 -1.77
CA ASP A 163 7.25 1.36 -1.63
C ASP A 163 6.72 -0.02 -1.18
N ILE A 164 5.68 -0.53 -1.84
CA ILE A 164 5.17 -1.89 -1.61
C ILE A 164 6.10 -2.88 -2.28
N LYS A 165 6.77 -3.70 -1.45
CA LYS A 165 7.70 -4.78 -1.86
C LYS A 165 7.78 -5.84 -0.76
N PRO A 166 8.35 -7.03 -1.02
CA PRO A 166 8.42 -8.10 -0.01
C PRO A 166 9.08 -7.67 1.30
N GLY A 167 10.12 -6.83 1.24
CA GLY A 167 10.84 -6.33 2.43
C GLY A 167 10.00 -5.46 3.35
N ASN A 168 9.00 -4.76 2.80
CA ASN A 168 8.13 -3.86 3.54
C ASN A 168 6.80 -4.50 3.98
N ILE A 169 6.68 -5.82 3.89
CA ILE A 169 5.54 -6.58 4.41
C ILE A 169 6.07 -7.51 5.48
N LEU A 170 5.88 -7.17 6.75
CA LEU A 170 6.31 -7.98 7.89
C LEU A 170 5.28 -9.03 8.24
N ILE A 171 5.75 -10.07 8.92
CA ILE A 171 4.92 -11.18 9.40
C ILE A 171 4.92 -11.12 10.92
N ASP A 172 3.75 -10.87 11.53
CA ASP A 172 3.61 -10.81 12.97
C ASP A 172 3.67 -12.20 13.64
N ASP A 173 3.62 -12.25 14.97
CA ASP A 173 3.75 -13.48 15.74
C ASP A 173 2.55 -14.43 15.59
N ILE A 174 1.43 -13.94 15.08
CA ILE A 174 0.23 -14.73 14.78
C ILE A 174 0.02 -14.93 13.27
N PHE A 175 1.09 -14.72 12.50
CA PHE A 175 1.16 -14.93 11.05
C PHE A 175 0.21 -14.06 10.22
N ASN A 176 -0.10 -12.83 10.66
CA ASN A 176 -0.67 -11.82 9.79
C ASN A 176 0.43 -11.05 9.05
N TYR A 177 0.10 -10.55 7.88
CA TYR A 177 0.96 -9.69 7.09
C TYR A 177 0.64 -8.22 7.39
N ALA A 178 1.66 -7.45 7.77
CA ALA A 178 1.53 -6.04 8.09
C ALA A 178 2.47 -5.18 7.24
N ILE A 179 1.94 -4.14 6.64
CA ILE A 179 2.69 -3.16 5.85
C ILE A 179 3.50 -2.29 6.81
N THR A 180 4.77 -2.07 6.49
CA THR A 180 5.70 -1.18 7.22
C THR A 180 6.42 -0.26 6.26
N ASP A 181 7.22 0.67 6.78
CA ASP A 181 8.01 1.64 6.00
C ASP A 181 7.17 2.44 5.00
N PHE A 182 6.35 3.33 5.55
CA PHE A 182 5.47 4.21 4.80
C PHE A 182 6.30 5.29 4.07
N GLY A 183 6.80 4.95 2.90
CA GLY A 183 7.70 5.75 2.07
C GLY A 183 7.12 7.08 1.61
N ILE A 184 7.00 8.04 2.53
CA ILE A 184 6.34 9.34 2.32
C ILE A 184 7.20 10.34 1.56
N SER A 185 8.24 9.90 0.94
CA SER A 185 9.27 10.76 0.35
C SER A 185 8.79 11.75 -0.73
N SER A 186 7.49 11.86 -1.05
CA SER A 186 7.03 12.76 -2.11
C SER A 186 5.69 13.47 -1.90
N LYS A 187 5.29 13.77 -0.66
CA LYS A 187 3.99 14.42 -0.41
C LYS A 187 3.90 15.91 -0.72
N LYS A 188 4.95 16.60 -1.08
CA LYS A 188 4.86 18.03 -1.42
C LYS A 188 5.37 18.27 -2.80
N GLY A 189 4.46 18.69 -3.71
CA GLY A 189 4.64 19.28 -5.02
C GLY A 189 5.96 19.98 -5.35
N GLY A 190 7.07 19.32 -5.04
CA GLY A 190 8.37 19.63 -5.56
C GLY A 190 8.49 18.94 -6.90
N LYS A 191 8.97 19.64 -7.88
CA LYS A 191 9.47 19.13 -9.16
C LYS A 191 10.66 18.18 -8.90
N HIS A 192 10.42 17.08 -8.20
CA HIS A 192 11.40 16.04 -8.01
C HIS A 192 10.97 14.88 -8.91
N GLY A 193 11.49 14.94 -10.14
CA GLY A 193 11.76 13.71 -10.85
C GLY A 193 12.47 12.78 -9.87
N TYR A 194 12.13 11.50 -9.88
CA TYR A 194 12.90 10.51 -9.16
C TYR A 194 14.38 10.72 -9.48
N TYR A 195 15.18 11.15 -8.51
CA TYR A 195 16.60 10.98 -8.60
C TYR A 195 16.83 9.48 -8.47
N PHE A 196 17.25 8.87 -9.56
CA PHE A 196 17.79 7.52 -9.57
C PHE A 196 19.15 7.58 -8.83
N ASP A 197 19.09 7.60 -7.50
CA ASP A 197 20.28 7.30 -6.72
C ASP A 197 20.54 5.79 -6.89
N ASP A 198 21.75 5.40 -7.21
CA ASP A 198 22.18 4.01 -7.41
C ASP A 198 21.84 3.08 -6.23
N GLU A 199 21.59 3.65 -5.05
CA GLU A 199 21.18 2.92 -3.84
C GLU A 199 19.74 2.39 -3.87
N ASN A 200 18.88 2.83 -4.80
CA ASN A 200 17.47 2.44 -4.91
C ASN A 200 17.16 1.50 -6.09
N SER A 201 18.16 0.88 -6.68
CA SER A 201 17.95 0.04 -7.88
C SER A 201 16.93 -1.08 -7.67
N GLY A 202 16.94 -1.76 -6.51
CA GLY A 202 16.01 -2.84 -6.21
C GLY A 202 14.54 -2.41 -6.07
N THR A 203 14.25 -1.13 -5.80
CA THR A 203 12.88 -0.60 -5.68
C THR A 203 12.23 -0.36 -7.04
N LEU A 204 13.03 -0.14 -8.10
CA LEU A 204 12.50 0.13 -9.45
C LEU A 204 11.68 -1.05 -10.00
N ALA A 205 12.04 -2.27 -9.64
CA ALA A 205 11.34 -3.50 -10.06
C ALA A 205 9.85 -3.52 -9.65
N TYR A 206 9.49 -2.79 -8.57
CA TYR A 206 8.11 -2.67 -8.06
C TYR A 206 7.45 -1.33 -8.42
N MET A 207 8.11 -0.49 -9.18
CA MET A 207 7.58 0.83 -9.54
C MET A 207 6.64 0.75 -10.72
N ALA A 208 5.43 1.28 -10.55
CA ALA A 208 4.39 1.29 -11.57
C ALA A 208 4.75 2.15 -12.80
N PRO A 209 4.25 1.83 -14.00
CA PRO A 209 4.59 2.52 -15.25
C PRO A 209 4.40 4.05 -15.22
N GLU A 210 3.29 4.51 -14.64
CA GLU A 210 2.96 5.93 -14.55
C GLU A 210 3.92 6.72 -13.65
N ARG A 211 4.68 6.04 -12.78
CA ARG A 211 5.65 6.68 -11.87
C ARG A 211 6.93 7.11 -12.57
N PHE A 212 7.16 6.63 -13.78
CA PHE A 212 8.29 7.03 -14.64
C PHE A 212 7.97 8.25 -15.52
N LEU A 213 6.72 8.72 -15.49
CA LEU A 213 6.31 9.91 -16.25
C LEU A 213 6.60 11.17 -15.43
N GLU A 214 7.22 12.17 -16.06
CA GLU A 214 7.45 13.47 -15.45
C GLU A 214 6.12 14.08 -14.98
N SER A 215 6.09 14.60 -13.76
CA SER A 215 4.95 15.30 -13.13
C SER A 215 3.73 14.48 -12.71
N THR A 216 3.78 13.15 -12.64
CA THR A 216 2.66 12.38 -12.07
C THR A 216 2.74 12.30 -10.56
N GLU A 217 1.70 12.77 -9.87
CA GLU A 217 1.56 12.54 -8.44
C GLU A 217 1.28 11.05 -8.16
N PRO A 218 1.72 10.53 -6.99
CA PRO A 218 1.36 9.18 -6.57
C PRO A 218 -0.16 9.01 -6.49
N ILE A 219 -0.64 7.87 -6.95
CA ILE A 219 -2.05 7.49 -6.90
C ILE A 219 -2.22 6.11 -6.25
N PRO A 220 -3.39 5.80 -5.64
CA PRO A 220 -3.64 4.50 -5.04
C PRO A 220 -3.35 3.30 -5.96
N GLN A 221 -3.61 3.46 -7.25
CA GLN A 221 -3.39 2.41 -8.24
C GLN A 221 -1.91 2.08 -8.48
N SER A 222 -0.98 2.98 -8.12
CA SER A 222 0.46 2.69 -8.16
C SER A 222 0.85 1.65 -7.11
N ASP A 223 0.27 1.73 -5.89
CA ASP A 223 0.46 0.71 -4.85
C ASP A 223 -0.13 -0.64 -5.27
N ILE A 224 -1.24 -0.64 -6.02
CA ILE A 224 -1.85 -1.88 -6.53
C ILE A 224 -0.95 -2.56 -7.55
N TRP A 225 -0.28 -1.81 -8.41
CA TRP A 225 0.70 -2.38 -9.33
C TRP A 225 1.90 -2.97 -8.59
N ALA A 226 2.45 -2.23 -7.64
CA ALA A 226 3.55 -2.68 -6.78
C ALA A 226 3.17 -3.95 -5.99
N PHE A 227 1.94 -4.01 -5.47
CA PHE A 227 1.40 -5.22 -4.84
C PHE A 227 1.33 -6.40 -5.82
N GLY A 228 0.89 -6.17 -7.06
CA GLY A 228 0.88 -7.19 -8.12
C GLY A 228 2.28 -7.73 -8.41
N ALA A 229 3.29 -6.85 -8.51
CA ALA A 229 4.69 -7.23 -8.73
C ALA A 229 5.26 -8.01 -7.53
N THR A 230 4.98 -7.56 -6.31
CA THR A 230 5.33 -8.25 -5.06
C THR A 230 4.74 -9.65 -5.01
N LEU A 231 3.44 -9.79 -5.25
CA LEU A 231 2.77 -11.10 -5.23
C LEU A 231 3.31 -12.03 -6.31
N TYR A 232 3.56 -11.51 -7.51
CA TYR A 232 4.18 -12.29 -8.59
C TYR A 232 5.53 -12.86 -8.17
N GLU A 233 6.39 -12.06 -7.55
CA GLU A 233 7.71 -12.48 -7.09
C GLU A 233 7.63 -13.52 -5.96
N LEU A 234 6.73 -13.35 -5.00
CA LEU A 234 6.52 -14.34 -3.93
C LEU A 234 6.11 -15.71 -4.48
N LEU A 235 5.41 -15.75 -5.60
CA LEU A 235 4.95 -16.97 -6.25
C LEU A 235 6.01 -17.59 -7.16
N THR A 236 6.77 -16.79 -7.91
CA THR A 236 7.67 -17.25 -8.98
C THR A 236 9.14 -17.22 -8.59
N GLY A 237 9.55 -16.35 -7.68
CA GLY A 237 10.94 -16.07 -7.34
C GLY A 237 11.59 -15.01 -8.24
N ASN A 238 10.83 -14.40 -9.15
CA ASN A 238 11.32 -13.38 -10.07
C ASN A 238 10.33 -12.21 -10.13
N VAL A 239 10.82 -11.01 -10.37
CA VAL A 239 9.96 -9.84 -10.64
C VAL A 239 9.36 -9.92 -12.06
N PRO A 240 8.12 -9.41 -12.29
CA PRO A 240 7.39 -9.69 -13.54
C PRO A 240 7.99 -9.05 -14.79
N PHE A 241 8.68 -7.92 -14.64
CA PHE A 241 9.21 -7.13 -15.75
C PHE A 241 10.72 -6.82 -15.59
N GLY A 242 11.45 -7.62 -14.80
CA GLY A 242 12.86 -7.41 -14.49
C GLY A 242 13.09 -6.20 -13.59
N GLU A 243 14.35 -5.80 -13.44
CA GLU A 243 14.78 -4.73 -12.53
C GLU A 243 14.22 -3.35 -12.90
N ASP A 244 13.82 -3.14 -14.16
CA ASP A 244 13.24 -1.88 -14.65
C ASP A 244 11.73 -1.77 -14.40
N GLY A 245 11.07 -2.81 -13.92
CA GLY A 245 9.67 -2.80 -13.51
C GLY A 245 8.70 -2.24 -14.55
N GLY A 246 7.89 -1.27 -14.14
CA GLY A 246 6.89 -0.64 -15.01
C GLY A 246 7.47 0.12 -16.21
N TYR A 247 8.73 0.57 -16.14
CA TYR A 247 9.41 1.16 -17.29
C TYR A 247 9.59 0.14 -18.42
N ALA A 248 10.07 -1.06 -18.10
CA ALA A 248 10.20 -2.14 -19.09
C ALA A 248 8.83 -2.51 -19.69
N GLN A 249 7.78 -2.59 -18.86
CA GLN A 249 6.43 -2.86 -19.31
C GLN A 249 5.93 -1.79 -20.32
N ALA A 250 6.13 -0.51 -20.00
CA ALA A 250 5.62 0.61 -20.82
C ALA A 250 6.43 0.84 -22.08
N GLN A 251 7.75 0.87 -21.98
CA GLN A 251 8.64 1.29 -23.07
C GLN A 251 9.10 0.12 -23.98
N GLN A 252 9.30 -1.05 -23.38
CA GLN A 252 9.80 -2.22 -24.08
C GLN A 252 8.68 -3.16 -24.52
N SER A 253 7.42 -2.85 -24.19
CA SER A 253 6.24 -3.67 -24.49
C SER A 253 6.41 -5.14 -24.06
N VAL A 254 7.03 -5.36 -22.92
CA VAL A 254 7.21 -6.70 -22.34
C VAL A 254 5.84 -7.31 -22.06
N ALA A 255 5.62 -8.51 -22.59
CA ALA A 255 4.35 -9.20 -22.40
C ALA A 255 4.11 -9.54 -20.92
N MET A 256 2.84 -9.50 -20.51
CA MET A 256 2.43 -9.94 -19.18
C MET A 256 2.83 -11.39 -18.95
N PRO A 257 3.67 -11.71 -17.95
CA PRO A 257 4.10 -13.08 -17.72
C PRO A 257 3.01 -13.89 -17.03
N ASP A 258 2.92 -15.16 -17.37
CA ASP A 258 2.06 -16.12 -16.68
C ASP A 258 2.61 -16.50 -15.29
N VAL A 259 1.72 -16.87 -14.38
CA VAL A 259 2.08 -17.36 -13.04
C VAL A 259 1.76 -18.85 -12.98
N PRO A 260 2.76 -19.73 -13.14
CA PRO A 260 2.52 -21.15 -13.15
C PRO A 260 2.12 -21.68 -11.77
N GLY A 261 1.21 -22.68 -11.75
CA GLY A 261 0.86 -23.40 -10.54
C GLY A 261 -0.12 -22.73 -9.59
N VAL A 262 -0.77 -21.63 -10.02
CA VAL A 262 -1.83 -20.96 -9.25
C VAL A 262 -3.20 -21.15 -9.91
N SER A 263 -4.28 -20.90 -9.15
CA SER A 263 -5.64 -20.92 -9.69
C SER A 263 -5.87 -19.83 -10.73
N ALA A 264 -6.81 -20.04 -11.64
CA ALA A 264 -7.17 -19.06 -12.67
C ALA A 264 -7.64 -17.71 -12.07
N ASP A 265 -8.21 -17.71 -10.86
CA ASP A 265 -8.63 -16.52 -10.16
C ASP A 265 -7.42 -15.69 -9.70
N ILE A 266 -6.41 -16.32 -9.12
CA ILE A 266 -5.15 -15.67 -8.70
C ILE A 266 -4.40 -15.13 -9.92
N GLN A 267 -4.31 -15.91 -11.00
CA GLN A 267 -3.71 -15.46 -12.26
C GLN A 267 -4.38 -14.17 -12.77
N ARG A 268 -5.72 -14.16 -12.86
CA ARG A 268 -6.46 -12.98 -13.31
C ARG A 268 -6.29 -11.78 -12.39
N LEU A 269 -6.25 -12.01 -11.07
CA LEU A 269 -6.02 -10.96 -10.08
C LEU A 269 -4.67 -10.30 -10.31
N ILE A 270 -3.59 -11.07 -10.45
CA ILE A 270 -2.24 -10.55 -10.70
C ILE A 270 -2.20 -9.76 -12.00
N HIS A 271 -2.76 -10.30 -13.07
CA HIS A 271 -2.81 -9.61 -14.37
C HIS A 271 -3.59 -8.29 -14.29
N ALA A 272 -4.68 -8.26 -13.50
CA ALA A 272 -5.44 -7.03 -13.30
C ALA A 272 -4.66 -6.00 -12.46
N CYS A 273 -3.93 -6.42 -11.44
CA CYS A 273 -3.06 -5.52 -10.67
C CYS A 273 -1.97 -4.91 -11.55
N LEU A 274 -1.35 -5.71 -12.40
CA LEU A 274 -0.25 -5.32 -13.30
C LEU A 274 -0.72 -4.69 -14.62
N ALA A 275 -2.00 -4.30 -14.74
CA ALA A 275 -2.49 -3.61 -15.93
C ALA A 275 -1.70 -2.32 -16.18
N LEU A 276 -1.35 -2.06 -17.46
CA LEU A 276 -0.57 -0.87 -17.84
C LEU A 276 -1.31 0.42 -17.45
N ASN A 277 -2.61 0.49 -17.78
CA ASN A 277 -3.49 1.60 -17.43
C ASN A 277 -3.90 1.53 -15.96
N PRO A 278 -3.65 2.55 -15.12
CA PRO A 278 -4.09 2.55 -13.73
C PRO A 278 -5.60 2.34 -13.54
N GLU A 279 -6.42 2.88 -14.44
CA GLU A 279 -7.89 2.77 -14.38
C GLU A 279 -8.41 1.32 -14.58
N ASP A 280 -7.60 0.45 -15.17
CA ASP A 280 -7.94 -0.95 -15.37
C ASP A 280 -7.62 -1.81 -14.14
N ARG A 281 -6.83 -1.30 -13.21
CA ARG A 281 -6.47 -1.99 -11.97
C ARG A 281 -7.63 -2.01 -10.98
N PRO A 282 -7.78 -3.07 -10.18
CA PRO A 282 -8.74 -3.10 -9.09
C PRO A 282 -8.37 -2.08 -8.00
N THR A 283 -9.33 -1.72 -7.15
CA THR A 283 -9.03 -1.02 -5.90
C THR A 283 -8.55 -2.02 -4.84
N ALA A 284 -7.86 -1.52 -3.79
CA ALA A 284 -7.46 -2.35 -2.66
C ALA A 284 -8.67 -3.01 -1.96
N GLU A 285 -9.79 -2.29 -1.84
CA GLU A 285 -11.05 -2.83 -1.30
C GLU A 285 -11.58 -4.00 -2.13
N GLN A 286 -11.55 -3.88 -3.48
CA GLN A 286 -11.96 -4.96 -4.37
C GLN A 286 -11.05 -6.19 -4.24
N LEU A 287 -9.75 -6.00 -4.04
CA LEU A 287 -8.80 -7.08 -3.80
C LEU A 287 -9.08 -7.79 -2.46
N ALA A 288 -9.27 -7.03 -1.37
CA ALA A 288 -9.60 -7.58 -0.06
C ALA A 288 -10.92 -8.37 -0.08
N LEU A 289 -11.94 -7.85 -0.78
CA LEU A 289 -13.21 -8.56 -0.95
C LEU A 289 -13.03 -9.86 -1.75
N SER A 290 -12.27 -9.81 -2.85
CA SER A 290 -11.97 -10.97 -3.68
C SER A 290 -11.24 -12.06 -2.90
N ALA A 291 -10.30 -11.66 -2.04
CA ALA A 291 -9.54 -12.59 -1.20
C ALA A 291 -10.44 -13.30 -0.17
N ARG A 292 -11.34 -12.57 0.48
CA ARG A 292 -12.34 -13.17 1.41
C ARG A 292 -13.24 -14.17 0.73
N GLN A 293 -13.59 -13.90 -0.52
CA GLN A 293 -14.42 -14.80 -1.34
C GLN A 293 -13.61 -15.92 -2.01
N LYS A 294 -12.27 -15.80 -2.00
CA LYS A 294 -11.33 -16.66 -2.75
C LYS A 294 -11.68 -16.75 -4.24
N GLN A 295 -12.15 -15.66 -4.80
CA GLN A 295 -12.57 -15.52 -6.19
C GLN A 295 -12.26 -14.13 -6.71
N PHE A 296 -11.79 -14.05 -7.95
CA PHE A 296 -11.61 -12.78 -8.63
C PHE A 296 -12.57 -12.69 -9.81
N PRO A 297 -13.59 -11.81 -9.77
CA PRO A 297 -14.64 -11.76 -10.78
C PRO A 297 -14.05 -11.40 -12.15
N ILE A 298 -14.53 -12.08 -13.18
CA ILE A 298 -14.27 -11.67 -14.56
C ILE A 298 -14.95 -10.31 -14.74
N LYS A 299 -14.16 -9.26 -15.02
CA LYS A 299 -14.70 -7.93 -15.37
C LYS A 299 -15.61 -8.15 -16.61
N SER A 300 -16.92 -8.28 -16.39
CA SER A 300 -17.84 -8.32 -17.53
C SER A 300 -17.68 -6.97 -18.22
N ARG A 301 -17.12 -6.96 -19.43
CA ARG A 301 -17.25 -5.80 -20.30
C ARG A 301 -18.77 -5.57 -20.40
N LYS A 302 -19.27 -4.53 -19.72
CA LYS A 302 -20.64 -4.09 -19.98
C LYS A 302 -20.74 -3.97 -21.48
N PRO A 303 -21.59 -4.76 -22.13
CA PRO A 303 -21.56 -4.78 -23.58
C PRO A 303 -21.87 -3.36 -24.03
N LEU A 304 -20.97 -2.78 -24.84
CA LEU A 304 -21.19 -1.52 -25.55
C LEU A 304 -22.53 -1.55 -26.30
N TYR A 305 -23.08 -2.75 -26.51
CA TYR A 305 -24.38 -3.06 -27.05
C TYR A 305 -25.56 -2.39 -26.32
N ILE A 306 -25.53 -2.22 -24.99
CA ILE A 306 -26.65 -1.57 -24.30
C ILE A 306 -26.69 -0.08 -24.65
N SER A 307 -25.53 0.58 -24.72
CA SER A 307 -25.48 1.98 -25.16
C SER A 307 -25.84 2.13 -26.62
N LEU A 308 -25.41 1.21 -27.48
CA LEU A 308 -25.75 1.23 -28.92
C LEU A 308 -27.24 0.90 -29.16
N VAL A 309 -27.83 -0.02 -28.39
CA VAL A 309 -29.25 -0.34 -28.48
C VAL A 309 -30.10 0.83 -27.97
N VAL A 310 -29.73 1.48 -26.87
CA VAL A 310 -30.43 2.67 -26.38
C VAL A 310 -30.30 3.83 -27.36
N ILE A 311 -29.13 4.06 -27.95
CA ILE A 311 -28.94 5.08 -29.01
C ILE A 311 -29.75 4.72 -30.26
N ALA A 312 -29.75 3.46 -30.69
CA ALA A 312 -30.55 3.03 -31.83
C ALA A 312 -32.04 3.17 -31.57
N LEU A 313 -32.54 2.84 -30.38
CA LEU A 313 -33.94 3.03 -30.01
C LEU A 313 -34.33 4.52 -29.91
N LEU A 314 -33.43 5.39 -29.46
CA LEU A 314 -33.65 6.84 -29.45
C LEU A 314 -33.63 7.43 -30.86
N LEU A 315 -32.77 6.92 -31.73
CA LEU A 315 -32.75 7.33 -33.17
C LEU A 315 -33.97 6.86 -33.92
N VAL A 316 -34.43 5.61 -33.69
CA VAL A 316 -35.66 5.08 -34.32
C VAL A 316 -36.90 5.77 -33.76
N GLY A 317 -36.95 6.02 -32.45
CA GLY A 317 -38.04 6.80 -31.81
C GLY A 317 -38.08 8.25 -32.29
N GLY A 318 -36.91 8.90 -32.41
CA GLY A 318 -36.77 10.26 -32.93
C GLY A 318 -37.16 10.36 -34.44
N LEU A 319 -36.78 9.37 -35.25
CA LEU A 319 -37.16 9.30 -36.68
C LEU A 319 -38.65 9.05 -36.85
N SER A 320 -39.27 8.21 -36.01
CA SER A 320 -40.73 7.98 -36.00
C SER A 320 -41.52 9.23 -35.61
N PHE A 321 -40.97 10.06 -34.70
CA PHE A 321 -41.53 11.34 -34.33
C PHE A 321 -41.44 12.40 -35.43
N PHE A 322 -40.34 12.37 -36.20
CA PHE A 322 -40.13 13.33 -37.30
C PHE A 322 -40.88 12.94 -38.60
N LEU A 323 -41.06 11.65 -38.89
CA LEU A 323 -41.74 11.15 -40.08
C LEU A 323 -43.28 10.97 -39.86
N GLY A 324 -43.74 10.93 -38.60
CA GLY A 324 -45.14 10.77 -38.24
C GLY A 324 -45.96 12.09 -38.13
N GLY A 325 -45.38 13.22 -38.55
CA GLY A 325 -45.96 14.57 -38.38
C GLY A 325 -47.21 14.87 -39.18
N ASN A 326 -47.94 13.89 -39.71
CA ASN A 326 -49.23 14.13 -40.42
C ASN A 326 -50.36 13.17 -39.98
N ASN A 327 -50.42 12.74 -38.73
CA ASN A 327 -51.55 11.97 -38.25
C ASN A 327 -52.16 12.57 -36.99
N CYS A 328 -53.40 12.96 -37.14
CA CYS A 328 -54.42 13.59 -36.34
C CYS A 328 -54.71 12.97 -34.96
N TRP A 329 -53.69 12.58 -34.17
CA TRP A 329 -53.91 12.03 -32.83
C TRP A 329 -53.50 12.98 -31.70
N VAL A 330 -52.74 14.00 -31.96
CA VAL A 330 -52.28 14.99 -30.96
C VAL A 330 -53.37 16.02 -30.63
N SER A 331 -54.36 16.22 -31.50
CA SER A 331 -55.42 17.22 -31.30
C SER A 331 -56.48 16.79 -30.25
N ARG A 332 -56.51 15.51 -29.82
CA ARG A 332 -57.48 15.04 -28.79
C ARG A 332 -56.94 15.02 -27.36
N LEU A 333 -55.65 15.18 -27.15
CA LEU A 333 -55.07 15.22 -25.80
C LEU A 333 -54.92 16.63 -25.22
N THR A 334 -54.98 17.67 -26.09
CA THR A 334 -54.86 19.06 -25.63
C THR A 334 -56.18 19.77 -25.34
N SER A 335 -57.35 19.16 -25.67
CA SER A 335 -58.64 19.80 -25.46
C SER A 335 -59.27 19.51 -24.06
N ASN A 336 -58.64 18.72 -23.21
CA ASN A 336 -59.20 18.37 -21.89
C ASN A 336 -58.43 18.96 -20.68
N ILE A 337 -57.49 19.87 -20.87
CA ILE A 337 -56.70 20.43 -19.74
C ILE A 337 -57.00 21.92 -19.46
N CYS A 338 -58.05 22.47 -20.00
CA CYS A 338 -58.40 23.86 -19.68
C CYS A 338 -59.91 23.99 -19.28
N ARG A 339 -60.28 23.56 -18.09
CA ARG A 339 -61.43 24.08 -17.32
C ARG A 339 -61.24 23.74 -15.84
N VAL A 340 -60.57 24.61 -15.11
CA VAL A 340 -60.75 24.76 -13.66
C VAL A 340 -61.51 26.07 -13.43
N PRO A 341 -62.69 26.08 -12.83
CA PRO A 341 -63.45 27.28 -12.53
C PRO A 341 -62.82 27.97 -11.34
N ILE A 342 -62.54 29.26 -11.51
CA ILE A 342 -62.12 30.18 -10.45
C ILE A 342 -63.34 30.46 -9.57
N ALA A 343 -63.32 29.98 -8.32
CA ALA A 343 -64.27 30.36 -7.30
C ALA A 343 -63.86 31.68 -6.69
N THR A 344 -64.66 32.70 -6.92
CA THR A 344 -64.62 33.99 -6.25
C THR A 344 -65.04 33.86 -4.80
N ALA A 345 -64.14 34.13 -3.86
CA ALA A 345 -64.46 34.28 -2.45
C ALA A 345 -64.72 35.78 -2.18
N THR A 346 -65.99 36.07 -1.85
CA THR A 346 -66.39 37.35 -1.21
C THR A 346 -66.32 37.18 0.30
N ARG A 347 -65.68 38.14 0.96
CA ARG A 347 -65.75 38.37 2.41
C ARG A 347 -67.08 39.03 2.79
N PRO A 348 -67.51 38.90 4.01
CA PRO A 348 -67.23 39.92 5.02
C PRO A 348 -66.36 39.44 6.17
#